data_213483a3d84439c747a57a251d1509ea
#
_entry.id   213483a3d84439c747a57a251d1509ea
#
_cell.length_a   1.000
_cell.length_b   1.000
_cell.length_c   1.000
_cell.angle_alpha   90.00
_cell.angle_beta   90.00
_cell.angle_gamma   90.00
#
_symmetry.space_group_name_H-M   'P 1'
#
loop_
_entity.id
_entity.type
_entity.pdbx_description
1 polymer ?
#
loop_
_entity_poly.entity_id
_entity_poly.type
_entity_poly.pdbx_seq_one_letter_code
_entity_poly.pdbx_strand_id
1 'polypeptide(L)'
;MNTGLFVVYLAGFFIFIKVFTYTAIVIKLLGLRFKKSDCQLCDPADVPSYLKNLFDAHSKKLQDLGFCYSHYQICEDPVVTVSSKRLSVVYFNPSVMCYADVGAAFLPEQNFPVKIGLESRFSDGYKLITVNGQAHDILGKIPKATLIDPYSETFEGQLQTHLEELAKLKGQRELITLRPEDYVEAERSSIRDYYEGLKLEGLLKEAGDGYYKLRLIPAISYLFKYDKGSRKQKALLLKKRKLSKIAESMPVDVPAEVESDAFLRIQGISASKKIGYAGKIAVFAVSLLIFVAAFKISFSFDVILILIGVLIIHELGHLISMKLFKYKDVQVLFLPFIGAATVGSDRKATVLQRVVVYLMGPAPGIIIGTCCMILYTTTHNKLLSEFGLFLLILNYLNMLPIVPLDGGRIFELTLFSRVHFLKSLFLILSVAVLGIAGISLRDPILIVISVFLFLGIHSQIQQNRELSALRRKIKAENIELKDEVIVPTIFKMLKGKPVKSLSFEKKFRIAKYLLDNSMTEPPSISTTLLSLFMYFVVWLLPVFVILTIFMASLIWGLILKS
;
A
#
# COMPACT_ATOMS: atom_id res chain seq x y z
N MET A 1 21.96 28.48 5.05
CA MET A 1 22.26 27.06 4.71
C MET A 1 22.85 27.04 3.32
N ASN A 2 24.01 26.39 3.16
CA ASN A 2 24.69 26.35 1.86
C ASN A 2 23.81 25.58 0.85
N THR A 3 23.54 26.13 -0.34
CA THR A 3 22.74 25.49 -1.39
C THR A 3 23.19 24.06 -1.70
N GLY A 4 24.49 23.77 -1.56
CA GLY A 4 25.04 22.42 -1.69
C GLY A 4 24.52 21.45 -0.64
N LEU A 5 24.38 21.86 0.61
CA LEU A 5 23.86 21.02 1.69
C LEU A 5 22.38 20.68 1.48
N PHE A 6 21.58 21.62 0.98
CA PHE A 6 20.17 21.40 0.62
C PHE A 6 20.02 20.32 -0.47
N VAL A 7 20.85 20.39 -1.52
CA VAL A 7 20.83 19.39 -2.60
C VAL A 7 21.20 18.01 -2.08
N VAL A 8 22.18 17.91 -1.18
CA VAL A 8 22.58 16.63 -0.55
C VAL A 8 21.43 16.03 0.29
N TYR A 9 20.73 16.86 1.08
CA TYR A 9 19.56 16.39 1.84
C TYR A 9 18.43 15.92 0.95
N LEU A 10 18.12 16.69 -0.09
CA LEU A 10 17.05 16.32 -1.02
C LEU A 10 17.39 15.02 -1.75
N ALA A 11 18.64 14.88 -2.22
CA ALA A 11 19.12 13.65 -2.85
C ALA A 11 19.08 12.46 -1.87
N GLY A 12 19.54 12.64 -0.63
CA GLY A 12 19.48 11.63 0.43
C GLY A 12 18.06 11.18 0.74
N PHE A 13 17.13 12.12 0.81
CA PHE A 13 15.71 11.83 1.02
C PHE A 13 15.10 11.00 -0.14
N PHE A 14 15.40 11.36 -1.40
CA PHE A 14 14.94 10.59 -2.55
C PHE A 14 15.56 9.18 -2.61
N ILE A 15 16.86 9.06 -2.30
CA ILE A 15 17.54 7.75 -2.21
C ILE A 15 16.86 6.91 -1.12
N PHE A 16 16.60 7.51 0.05
CA PHE A 16 15.91 6.83 1.15
C PHE A 16 14.52 6.33 0.74
N ILE A 17 13.67 7.20 0.17
CA ILE A 17 12.33 6.79 -0.30
C ILE A 17 12.45 5.61 -1.26
N LYS A 18 13.42 5.64 -2.16
CA LYS A 18 13.64 4.59 -3.14
C LYS A 18 14.08 3.27 -2.49
N VAL A 19 15.06 3.32 -1.58
CA VAL A 19 15.54 2.15 -0.83
C VAL A 19 14.41 1.57 0.03
N PHE A 20 13.69 2.42 0.77
CA PHE A 20 12.55 2.00 1.59
C PHE A 20 11.45 1.35 0.74
N THR A 21 11.10 1.96 -0.39
CA THR A 21 10.11 1.42 -1.33
C THR A 21 10.54 0.07 -1.87
N TYR A 22 11.81 -0.07 -2.28
CA TYR A 22 12.35 -1.33 -2.80
C TYR A 22 12.38 -2.42 -1.72
N THR A 23 12.79 -2.09 -0.50
CA THR A 23 12.76 -3.02 0.62
C THR A 23 11.33 -3.49 0.93
N ALA A 24 10.37 -2.56 0.96
CA ALA A 24 8.96 -2.90 1.15
C ALA A 24 8.42 -3.80 0.04
N ILE A 25 8.80 -3.56 -1.22
CA ILE A 25 8.42 -4.40 -2.36
C ILE A 25 9.05 -5.79 -2.23
N VAL A 26 10.33 -5.91 -1.87
CA VAL A 26 10.99 -7.21 -1.67
C VAL A 26 10.32 -8.01 -0.56
N ILE A 27 10.01 -7.38 0.58
CA ILE A 27 9.27 -8.01 1.68
C ILE A 27 7.89 -8.49 1.18
N LYS A 28 7.19 -7.69 0.39
CA LYS A 28 5.91 -8.06 -0.22
C LYS A 28 6.07 -9.24 -1.17
N LEU A 29 7.09 -9.25 -2.02
CA LEU A 29 7.39 -10.35 -2.95
C LEU A 29 7.70 -11.67 -2.21
N LEU A 30 8.50 -11.61 -1.14
CA LEU A 30 8.78 -12.77 -0.29
C LEU A 30 7.53 -13.31 0.42
N GLY A 31 6.57 -12.44 0.67
CA GLY A 31 5.27 -12.80 1.22
C GLY A 31 4.27 -13.35 0.20
N LEU A 32 4.54 -13.26 -1.12
CA LEU A 32 3.66 -13.83 -2.13
C LEU A 32 3.64 -15.36 -2.04
N ARG A 33 2.45 -15.91 -2.18
CA ARG A 33 2.24 -17.34 -2.33
C ARG A 33 1.85 -17.62 -3.77
N PHE A 34 2.54 -18.53 -4.38
CA PHE A 34 2.23 -19.03 -5.72
C PHE A 34 1.55 -20.38 -5.57
N LYS A 35 0.41 -20.55 -6.21
CA LYS A 35 -0.32 -21.82 -6.29
C LYS A 35 -0.15 -22.37 -7.70
N LYS A 36 -0.11 -23.68 -7.86
CA LYS A 36 -0.28 -24.28 -9.19
C LYS A 36 -1.60 -23.80 -9.74
N SER A 37 -1.57 -23.06 -10.85
CA SER A 37 -2.78 -22.61 -11.53
C SER A 37 -3.54 -23.81 -12.08
N ASP A 38 -4.84 -23.71 -12.01
CA ASP A 38 -5.75 -24.63 -12.70
C ASP A 38 -6.51 -23.89 -13.77
N CYS A 39 -6.73 -24.54 -14.90
CA CYS A 39 -7.58 -24.06 -15.98
C CYS A 39 -8.70 -25.06 -16.20
N GLN A 40 -9.89 -24.59 -16.43
CA GLN A 40 -11.07 -25.43 -16.70
C GLN A 40 -11.97 -24.77 -17.74
N LEU A 41 -12.69 -25.61 -18.51
CA LEU A 41 -13.73 -25.10 -19.40
C LEU A 41 -14.80 -24.37 -18.56
N CYS A 42 -15.38 -23.34 -19.17
CA CYS A 42 -16.46 -22.56 -18.60
C CYS A 42 -17.68 -22.63 -19.50
N ASP A 43 -18.84 -22.92 -18.94
CA ASP A 43 -20.08 -22.85 -19.69
C ASP A 43 -20.33 -21.38 -20.10
N PRO A 44 -20.73 -21.11 -21.36
CA PRO A 44 -21.14 -19.78 -21.80
C PRO A 44 -22.22 -19.13 -20.94
N ALA A 45 -23.08 -19.94 -20.28
CA ALA A 45 -24.12 -19.46 -19.37
C ALA A 45 -23.55 -18.89 -18.06
N ASP A 46 -22.39 -19.39 -17.61
CA ASP A 46 -21.74 -18.95 -16.37
C ASP A 46 -20.85 -17.71 -16.57
N VAL A 47 -20.73 -17.21 -17.80
CA VAL A 47 -19.93 -16.02 -18.12
C VAL A 47 -20.64 -14.76 -17.62
N PRO A 48 -20.03 -13.98 -16.69
CA PRO A 48 -20.62 -12.73 -16.20
C PRO A 48 -20.88 -11.74 -17.35
N SER A 49 -22.08 -11.14 -17.39
CA SER A 49 -22.52 -10.24 -18.46
C SER A 49 -21.55 -9.08 -18.73
N TYR A 50 -20.95 -8.49 -17.70
CA TYR A 50 -19.99 -7.40 -17.86
C TYR A 50 -18.68 -7.82 -18.53
N LEU A 51 -18.25 -9.09 -18.38
CA LEU A 51 -17.11 -9.65 -19.11
C LEU A 51 -17.49 -10.07 -20.52
N LYS A 52 -18.69 -10.65 -20.70
CA LYS A 52 -19.21 -11.01 -22.01
C LYS A 52 -19.26 -9.80 -22.93
N ASN A 53 -19.86 -8.70 -22.48
CA ASN A 53 -19.90 -7.43 -23.21
C ASN A 53 -18.49 -6.91 -23.59
N LEU A 54 -17.50 -7.16 -22.72
CA LEU A 54 -16.11 -6.78 -22.97
C LEU A 54 -15.47 -7.63 -24.06
N PHE A 55 -15.75 -8.95 -24.09
CA PHE A 55 -15.25 -9.86 -25.13
C PHE A 55 -15.93 -9.63 -26.46
N ASP A 56 -17.24 -9.38 -26.48
CA ASP A 56 -18.03 -9.14 -27.67
C ASP A 56 -17.52 -7.92 -28.46
N ALA A 57 -16.97 -6.92 -27.77
CA ALA A 57 -16.34 -5.78 -28.43
C ALA A 57 -15.11 -6.16 -29.30
N HIS A 58 -14.49 -7.31 -29.04
CA HIS A 58 -13.34 -7.82 -29.80
C HIS A 58 -13.72 -8.94 -30.77
N SER A 59 -14.86 -9.61 -30.59
CA SER A 59 -15.26 -10.81 -31.34
C SER A 59 -15.40 -10.54 -32.83
N LYS A 60 -16.05 -9.44 -33.23
CA LYS A 60 -16.25 -9.08 -34.64
C LYS A 60 -14.93 -8.91 -35.38
N LYS A 61 -13.97 -8.24 -34.76
CA LYS A 61 -12.65 -8.00 -35.34
C LYS A 61 -11.85 -9.28 -35.56
N LEU A 62 -11.98 -10.24 -34.63
CA LEU A 62 -11.37 -11.55 -34.74
C LEU A 62 -12.05 -12.38 -35.83
N GLN A 63 -13.38 -12.33 -35.96
CA GLN A 63 -14.15 -13.02 -37.00
C GLN A 63 -13.78 -12.49 -38.39
N ASP A 64 -13.65 -11.16 -38.56
CA ASP A 64 -13.22 -10.53 -39.82
C ASP A 64 -11.82 -11.01 -40.24
N LEU A 65 -10.98 -11.47 -39.31
CA LEU A 65 -9.65 -12.04 -39.56
C LEU A 65 -9.65 -13.58 -39.67
N GLY A 66 -10.81 -14.21 -39.73
CA GLY A 66 -10.96 -15.65 -39.93
C GLY A 66 -10.89 -16.49 -38.66
N PHE A 67 -10.98 -15.88 -37.47
CA PHE A 67 -11.06 -16.61 -36.23
C PHE A 67 -12.49 -16.99 -35.88
N CYS A 68 -12.72 -18.27 -35.58
CA CYS A 68 -14.00 -18.81 -35.11
C CYS A 68 -13.99 -19.06 -33.62
N TYR A 69 -15.13 -18.86 -32.96
CA TYR A 69 -15.29 -19.19 -31.53
C TYR A 69 -14.97 -20.67 -31.29
N SER A 70 -14.19 -20.93 -30.22
CA SER A 70 -13.88 -22.28 -29.77
C SER A 70 -14.55 -22.57 -28.40
N HIS A 71 -14.12 -21.91 -27.34
CA HIS A 71 -14.64 -22.16 -25.99
C HIS A 71 -14.37 -20.99 -25.04
N TYR A 72 -15.03 -21.00 -23.87
CA TYR A 72 -14.63 -20.22 -22.71
C TYR A 72 -13.82 -21.06 -21.74
N GLN A 73 -12.86 -20.44 -21.08
CA GLN A 73 -12.06 -21.07 -20.03
C GLN A 73 -11.84 -20.12 -18.84
N ILE A 74 -11.81 -20.69 -17.64
CA ILE A 74 -11.41 -19.99 -16.42
C ILE A 74 -10.06 -20.53 -15.99
N CYS A 75 -9.07 -19.66 -15.90
CA CYS A 75 -7.76 -20.00 -15.36
C CYS A 75 -7.55 -19.28 -14.02
N GLU A 76 -7.09 -20.01 -13.02
CA GLU A 76 -6.66 -19.41 -11.76
C GLU A 76 -5.33 -18.68 -11.96
N ASP A 77 -5.21 -17.46 -11.44
CA ASP A 77 -3.94 -16.75 -11.44
C ASP A 77 -2.97 -17.47 -10.50
N PRO A 78 -1.72 -17.69 -10.95
CA PRO A 78 -0.72 -18.38 -10.15
C PRO A 78 -0.32 -17.62 -8.89
N VAL A 79 -0.44 -16.32 -8.90
CA VAL A 79 -0.19 -15.48 -7.73
C VAL A 79 -1.50 -15.26 -7.01
N VAL A 80 -1.55 -15.63 -5.73
CA VAL A 80 -2.72 -15.33 -4.88
C VAL A 80 -2.78 -13.82 -4.66
N THR A 81 -3.36 -13.14 -5.63
CA THR A 81 -3.62 -11.69 -5.63
C THR A 81 -5.12 -11.41 -5.57
N VAL A 82 -5.47 -10.17 -5.79
CA VAL A 82 -6.83 -9.62 -5.77
C VAL A 82 -7.79 -10.34 -6.70
N SER A 83 -7.33 -10.64 -7.91
CA SER A 83 -8.07 -11.42 -8.89
C SER A 83 -7.42 -12.79 -8.99
N SER A 84 -7.99 -13.78 -8.31
CA SER A 84 -7.46 -15.13 -8.33
C SER A 84 -7.87 -15.91 -9.58
N LYS A 85 -8.69 -15.31 -10.45
CA LYS A 85 -9.24 -15.97 -11.65
C LYS A 85 -9.26 -15.02 -12.84
N ARG A 86 -8.90 -15.57 -14.01
CA ARG A 86 -9.03 -14.94 -15.31
C ARG A 86 -10.03 -15.74 -16.12
N LEU A 87 -10.99 -15.07 -16.73
CA LEU A 87 -11.87 -15.63 -17.72
C LEU A 87 -11.32 -15.30 -19.12
N SER A 88 -11.30 -16.25 -20.00
CA SER A 88 -10.90 -16.08 -21.39
C SER A 88 -11.93 -16.68 -22.33
N VAL A 89 -12.09 -16.03 -23.48
CA VAL A 89 -12.72 -16.65 -24.66
C VAL A 89 -11.61 -16.98 -25.66
N VAL A 90 -11.57 -18.22 -26.10
CA VAL A 90 -10.60 -18.73 -27.08
C VAL A 90 -11.24 -18.84 -28.44
N TYR A 91 -10.58 -18.26 -29.43
CA TYR A 91 -10.93 -18.36 -30.83
C TYR A 91 -9.86 -19.17 -31.57
N PHE A 92 -10.22 -19.82 -32.66
CA PHE A 92 -9.30 -20.58 -33.48
C PHE A 92 -9.42 -20.18 -34.94
N ASN A 93 -8.30 -19.95 -35.62
CA ASN A 93 -8.24 -19.72 -37.04
C ASN A 93 -7.67 -20.96 -37.75
N PRO A 94 -8.50 -21.74 -38.46
CA PRO A 94 -8.05 -22.99 -39.09
C PRO A 94 -7.10 -22.77 -40.28
N SER A 95 -7.17 -21.63 -40.97
CA SER A 95 -6.34 -21.34 -42.15
C SER A 95 -4.86 -21.18 -41.78
N VAL A 96 -4.57 -20.68 -40.57
CA VAL A 96 -3.22 -20.43 -40.11
C VAL A 96 -2.84 -21.28 -38.86
N MET A 97 -3.78 -22.12 -38.38
CA MET A 97 -3.63 -22.97 -37.19
C MET A 97 -3.18 -22.20 -35.98
N CYS A 98 -3.86 -21.10 -35.68
CA CYS A 98 -3.54 -20.17 -34.60
C CYS A 98 -4.75 -19.98 -33.68
N TYR A 99 -4.52 -20.01 -32.39
CA TYR A 99 -5.50 -19.66 -31.37
C TYR A 99 -5.33 -18.18 -30.97
N ALA A 100 -6.45 -17.52 -30.67
CA ALA A 100 -6.48 -16.20 -30.06
C ALA A 100 -7.17 -16.31 -28.68
N ASP A 101 -6.41 -16.16 -27.62
CA ASP A 101 -6.91 -16.10 -26.22
C ASP A 101 -7.21 -14.65 -25.86
N VAL A 102 -8.49 -14.32 -25.69
CA VAL A 102 -9.00 -13.00 -25.30
C VAL A 102 -9.39 -13.09 -23.82
N GLY A 103 -8.49 -12.71 -22.95
CA GLY A 103 -8.65 -12.88 -21.50
C GLY A 103 -8.83 -11.58 -20.74
N ALA A 104 -9.66 -11.62 -19.71
CA ALA A 104 -9.81 -10.55 -18.73
C ALA A 104 -9.84 -11.12 -17.31
N ALA A 105 -9.24 -10.37 -16.36
CA ALA A 105 -9.42 -10.67 -14.95
C ALA A 105 -10.86 -10.37 -14.52
N PHE A 106 -11.37 -11.02 -13.49
CA PHE A 106 -12.69 -10.69 -12.91
C PHE A 106 -12.76 -9.26 -12.37
N LEU A 107 -11.60 -8.66 -12.05
CA LEU A 107 -11.43 -7.22 -11.86
C LEU A 107 -10.53 -6.66 -12.95
N PRO A 108 -11.07 -6.28 -14.09
CA PRO A 108 -10.27 -5.81 -15.22
C PRO A 108 -9.51 -4.52 -14.89
N GLU A 109 -8.30 -4.40 -15.44
CA GLU A 109 -7.54 -3.16 -15.36
C GLU A 109 -8.22 -2.07 -16.23
N GLN A 110 -8.31 -0.83 -15.73
CA GLN A 110 -8.99 0.25 -16.46
C GLN A 110 -8.32 0.60 -17.80
N ASN A 111 -6.99 0.50 -17.87
CA ASN A 111 -6.27 0.90 -19.08
C ASN A 111 -6.15 -0.22 -20.12
N PHE A 112 -6.17 -1.47 -19.68
CA PHE A 112 -6.05 -2.67 -20.51
C PHE A 112 -6.96 -3.77 -19.95
N PRO A 113 -8.27 -3.61 -20.10
CA PRO A 113 -9.23 -4.54 -19.49
C PRO A 113 -9.14 -5.94 -20.10
N VAL A 114 -8.71 -6.03 -21.35
CA VAL A 114 -8.59 -7.28 -22.12
C VAL A 114 -7.15 -7.49 -22.54
N LYS A 115 -6.70 -8.73 -22.44
CA LYS A 115 -5.42 -9.22 -22.94
C LYS A 115 -5.66 -10.17 -24.09
N ILE A 116 -5.02 -9.93 -25.23
CA ILE A 116 -5.12 -10.80 -26.39
C ILE A 116 -3.76 -11.44 -26.61
N GLY A 117 -3.70 -12.77 -26.49
CA GLY A 117 -2.56 -13.59 -26.82
C GLY A 117 -2.85 -14.41 -28.06
N LEU A 118 -1.86 -14.54 -28.95
CA LEU A 118 -1.88 -15.48 -30.06
C LEU A 118 -1.03 -16.69 -29.73
N GLU A 119 -1.49 -17.87 -30.04
CA GLU A 119 -0.79 -19.12 -29.75
C GLU A 119 -0.90 -20.13 -30.89
N SER A 120 0.21 -20.70 -31.31
CA SER A 120 0.26 -21.87 -32.20
C SER A 120 0.99 -23.01 -31.48
N ARG A 121 0.48 -24.23 -31.62
CA ARG A 121 0.96 -25.43 -30.94
C ARG A 121 1.51 -26.46 -31.91
N PHE A 122 2.51 -27.19 -31.42
CA PHE A 122 3.23 -28.21 -32.17
C PHE A 122 3.10 -29.58 -31.53
N SER A 123 3.23 -30.64 -32.34
CA SER A 123 3.08 -32.05 -31.92
C SER A 123 4.06 -32.48 -30.80
N ASP A 124 5.23 -31.84 -30.72
CA ASP A 124 6.24 -32.07 -29.69
C ASP A 124 5.99 -31.33 -28.36
N GLY A 125 4.82 -30.71 -28.23
CA GLY A 125 4.44 -29.92 -27.06
C GLY A 125 5.06 -28.52 -27.03
N TYR A 126 5.74 -28.11 -28.10
CA TYR A 126 6.25 -26.74 -28.24
C TYR A 126 5.12 -25.76 -28.57
N LYS A 127 5.27 -24.49 -28.16
CA LYS A 127 4.30 -23.45 -28.49
C LYS A 127 4.95 -22.11 -28.83
N LEU A 128 4.38 -21.43 -29.82
CA LEU A 128 4.68 -20.06 -30.15
C LEU A 128 3.59 -19.16 -29.56
N ILE A 129 4.00 -18.22 -28.72
CA ILE A 129 3.08 -17.29 -28.05
C ILE A 129 3.45 -15.87 -28.45
N THR A 130 2.49 -15.10 -28.94
CA THR A 130 2.67 -13.68 -29.22
C THR A 130 1.69 -12.86 -28.41
N VAL A 131 2.21 -12.07 -27.50
CA VAL A 131 1.45 -11.13 -26.65
C VAL A 131 1.71 -9.70 -27.10
N ASN A 132 0.96 -8.71 -26.61
CA ASN A 132 1.17 -7.32 -27.01
C ASN A 132 1.33 -6.41 -25.80
N GLY A 133 2.58 -6.07 -25.48
CA GLY A 133 2.95 -5.21 -24.35
C GLY A 133 2.82 -5.87 -22.98
N GLN A 134 2.84 -7.21 -22.92
CA GLN A 134 2.48 -7.98 -21.72
C GLN A 134 3.34 -9.22 -21.50
N ALA A 135 4.55 -9.25 -22.08
CA ALA A 135 5.48 -10.36 -21.84
C ALA A 135 5.81 -10.52 -20.36
N HIS A 136 5.51 -11.69 -19.79
CA HIS A 136 5.66 -11.98 -18.36
C HIS A 136 6.59 -13.18 -18.08
N ASP A 137 7.71 -13.28 -18.78
CA ASP A 137 8.79 -14.24 -18.44
C ASP A 137 9.74 -13.72 -17.38
N ILE A 138 9.27 -12.82 -16.52
CA ILE A 138 10.10 -12.10 -15.53
C ILE A 138 10.69 -13.07 -14.47
N LEU A 139 9.96 -14.14 -14.13
CA LEU A 139 10.42 -15.15 -13.19
C LEU A 139 11.38 -16.13 -13.85
N GLY A 140 11.14 -16.50 -15.10
CA GLY A 140 11.93 -17.45 -15.87
C GLY A 140 11.31 -17.72 -17.23
N LYS A 141 12.04 -18.42 -18.10
CA LYS A 141 11.54 -18.77 -19.43
C LYS A 141 10.43 -19.83 -19.33
N ILE A 142 9.42 -19.72 -20.18
CA ILE A 142 8.39 -20.74 -20.30
C ILE A 142 9.03 -21.95 -21.02
N PRO A 143 8.99 -23.15 -20.43
CA PRO A 143 9.53 -24.35 -21.08
C PRO A 143 8.84 -24.64 -22.42
N LYS A 144 9.60 -25.12 -23.37
CA LYS A 144 9.08 -25.46 -24.72
C LYS A 144 8.23 -24.37 -25.35
N ALA A 145 8.60 -23.10 -25.15
CA ALA A 145 7.86 -21.99 -25.72
C ALA A 145 8.78 -20.88 -26.24
N THR A 146 8.39 -20.25 -27.33
CA THR A 146 8.89 -18.93 -27.74
C THR A 146 7.83 -17.90 -27.44
N LEU A 147 8.18 -16.91 -26.62
CA LEU A 147 7.32 -15.77 -26.29
C LEU A 147 7.81 -14.52 -27.00
N ILE A 148 6.94 -13.91 -27.79
CA ILE A 148 7.22 -12.71 -28.59
C ILE A 148 6.31 -11.59 -28.14
N ASP A 149 6.86 -10.39 -28.02
CA ASP A 149 6.12 -9.18 -27.72
C ASP A 149 6.47 -8.07 -28.72
N PRO A 150 5.71 -7.93 -29.82
CA PRO A 150 5.99 -6.94 -30.88
C PRO A 150 5.65 -5.52 -30.45
N TYR A 151 4.91 -5.29 -29.38
CA TYR A 151 4.37 -3.98 -29.02
C TYR A 151 3.62 -3.31 -30.17
N SER A 152 2.86 -4.10 -30.93
CA SER A 152 2.08 -3.65 -32.08
C SER A 152 1.00 -2.65 -31.68
N GLU A 153 0.67 -1.71 -32.57
CA GLU A 153 -0.44 -0.77 -32.37
C GLU A 153 -1.80 -1.41 -32.66
N THR A 154 -1.81 -2.42 -33.53
CA THR A 154 -3.03 -3.11 -33.99
C THR A 154 -2.93 -4.61 -33.77
N PHE A 155 -4.07 -5.27 -33.70
CA PHE A 155 -4.13 -6.73 -33.63
C PHE A 155 -3.63 -7.39 -34.92
N GLU A 156 -3.88 -6.77 -36.07
CA GLU A 156 -3.39 -7.23 -37.38
C GLU A 156 -1.85 -7.26 -37.41
N GLY A 157 -1.19 -6.22 -36.87
CA GLY A 157 0.27 -6.18 -36.77
C GLY A 157 0.82 -7.22 -35.77
N GLN A 158 0.09 -7.52 -34.68
CA GLN A 158 0.42 -8.62 -33.76
C GLN A 158 0.30 -9.97 -34.48
N LEU A 159 -0.76 -10.19 -35.23
CA LEU A 159 -1.00 -11.41 -36.02
C LEU A 159 0.07 -11.57 -37.10
N GLN A 160 0.41 -10.51 -37.82
CA GLN A 160 1.46 -10.55 -38.84
C GLN A 160 2.79 -11.01 -38.24
N THR A 161 3.20 -10.42 -37.09
CA THR A 161 4.43 -10.84 -36.40
C THR A 161 4.37 -12.31 -35.96
N HIS A 162 3.21 -12.75 -35.48
CA HIS A 162 3.00 -14.16 -35.13
C HIS A 162 3.22 -15.08 -36.32
N LEU A 163 2.62 -14.74 -37.49
CA LEU A 163 2.72 -15.52 -38.72
C LEU A 163 4.16 -15.55 -39.28
N GLU A 164 4.88 -14.43 -39.23
CA GLU A 164 6.29 -14.35 -39.63
C GLU A 164 7.18 -15.29 -38.81
N GLU A 165 6.97 -15.33 -37.51
CA GLU A 165 7.73 -16.25 -36.63
C GLU A 165 7.25 -17.71 -36.78
N LEU A 166 5.96 -17.92 -36.98
CA LEU A 166 5.40 -19.23 -37.25
C LEU A 166 5.97 -19.85 -38.54
N ALA A 167 6.18 -19.04 -39.57
CA ALA A 167 6.78 -19.48 -40.82
C ALA A 167 8.22 -20.03 -40.65
N LYS A 168 8.98 -19.45 -39.72
CA LYS A 168 10.35 -19.94 -39.36
C LYS A 168 10.34 -21.30 -38.69
N LEU A 169 9.27 -21.64 -37.98
CA LEU A 169 9.13 -22.88 -37.22
C LEU A 169 8.44 -24.00 -38.01
N LYS A 170 7.58 -23.68 -38.98
CA LYS A 170 6.85 -24.66 -39.82
C LYS A 170 7.74 -25.67 -40.56
N GLY A 171 8.98 -25.30 -40.89
CA GLY A 171 9.94 -26.22 -41.51
C GLY A 171 10.60 -27.21 -40.55
N GLN A 172 10.43 -27.00 -39.25
CA GLN A 172 11.12 -27.76 -38.21
C GLN A 172 10.17 -28.55 -37.31
N ARG A 173 8.89 -28.16 -37.25
CA ARG A 173 7.90 -28.70 -36.31
C ARG A 173 6.53 -28.83 -36.99
N GLU A 174 5.79 -29.83 -36.61
CA GLU A 174 4.44 -30.11 -37.11
C GLU A 174 3.40 -29.38 -36.25
N LEU A 175 2.56 -28.54 -36.87
CA LEU A 175 1.44 -27.85 -36.24
C LEU A 175 0.30 -28.80 -35.92
N ILE A 176 -0.33 -28.63 -34.77
CA ILE A 176 -1.49 -29.40 -34.34
C ILE A 176 -2.66 -28.48 -33.95
N THR A 177 -3.87 -29.01 -34.13
CA THR A 177 -5.10 -28.45 -33.55
C THR A 177 -5.57 -29.32 -32.41
N LEU A 178 -6.14 -28.69 -31.40
CA LEU A 178 -6.63 -29.35 -30.19
C LEU A 178 -8.13 -29.08 -30.03
N ARG A 179 -8.85 -30.09 -29.56
CA ARG A 179 -10.21 -29.90 -29.06
C ARG A 179 -10.19 -29.02 -27.81
N PRO A 180 -11.29 -28.38 -27.41
CA PRO A 180 -11.35 -27.52 -26.23
C PRO A 180 -10.81 -28.18 -24.96
N GLU A 181 -11.17 -29.46 -24.73
CA GLU A 181 -10.73 -30.23 -23.55
C GLU A 181 -9.21 -30.47 -23.57
N ASP A 182 -8.68 -30.85 -24.74
CA ASP A 182 -7.26 -31.12 -24.95
C ASP A 182 -6.45 -29.81 -24.86
N TYR A 183 -7.00 -28.68 -25.30
CA TYR A 183 -6.40 -27.36 -25.18
C TYR A 183 -6.21 -26.96 -23.70
N VAL A 184 -7.28 -27.09 -22.91
CA VAL A 184 -7.25 -26.75 -21.46
C VAL A 184 -6.28 -27.66 -20.70
N GLU A 185 -6.23 -28.97 -21.02
CA GLU A 185 -5.29 -29.90 -20.38
C GLU A 185 -3.84 -29.58 -20.77
N ALA A 186 -3.59 -29.21 -22.02
CA ALA A 186 -2.27 -28.76 -22.46
C ALA A 186 -1.84 -27.44 -21.75
N GLU A 187 -2.77 -26.53 -21.48
CA GLU A 187 -2.51 -25.34 -20.65
C GLU A 187 -2.14 -25.72 -19.22
N ARG A 188 -2.90 -26.61 -18.58
CA ARG A 188 -2.58 -27.15 -17.24
C ARG A 188 -1.19 -27.74 -17.19
N SER A 189 -0.85 -28.59 -18.16
CA SER A 189 0.48 -29.22 -18.24
C SER A 189 1.58 -28.16 -18.38
N SER A 190 1.42 -27.21 -19.29
CA SER A 190 2.37 -26.12 -19.51
C SER A 190 2.62 -25.29 -18.26
N ILE A 191 1.56 -24.97 -17.52
CA ILE A 191 1.66 -24.23 -16.25
C ILE A 191 2.41 -25.08 -15.21
N ARG A 192 2.09 -26.37 -15.09
CA ARG A 192 2.78 -27.28 -14.16
C ARG A 192 4.27 -27.36 -14.48
N ASP A 193 4.63 -27.58 -15.73
CA ASP A 193 6.02 -27.68 -16.19
C ASP A 193 6.79 -26.38 -15.93
N TYR A 194 6.15 -25.24 -16.09
CA TYR A 194 6.73 -23.93 -15.78
C TYR A 194 7.10 -23.81 -14.28
N TYR A 195 6.18 -24.18 -13.38
CA TYR A 195 6.46 -24.12 -11.93
C TYR A 195 7.54 -25.12 -11.48
N GLU A 196 7.51 -26.34 -12.01
CA GLU A 196 8.56 -27.32 -11.73
C GLU A 196 9.93 -26.82 -12.26
N GLY A 197 9.96 -26.21 -13.44
CA GLY A 197 11.18 -25.56 -13.97
C GLY A 197 11.71 -24.47 -13.04
N LEU A 198 10.87 -23.56 -12.56
CA LEU A 198 11.26 -22.50 -11.61
C LEU A 198 11.77 -23.05 -10.27
N LYS A 199 11.23 -24.20 -9.84
CA LYS A 199 11.69 -24.91 -8.64
C LYS A 199 13.08 -25.53 -8.86
N LEU A 200 13.28 -26.20 -9.98
CA LEU A 200 14.56 -26.79 -10.36
C LEU A 200 15.66 -25.74 -10.52
N GLU A 201 15.34 -24.57 -11.09
CA GLU A 201 16.25 -23.42 -11.18
C GLU A 201 16.51 -22.75 -9.80
N GLY A 202 15.88 -23.23 -8.73
CA GLY A 202 16.05 -22.68 -7.39
C GLY A 202 15.44 -21.29 -7.17
N LEU A 203 14.54 -20.85 -8.04
CA LEU A 203 13.84 -19.56 -7.93
C LEU A 203 12.71 -19.63 -6.89
N LEU A 204 12.03 -20.77 -6.82
CA LEU A 204 10.95 -21.03 -5.88
C LEU A 204 11.36 -22.04 -4.82
N LYS A 205 10.72 -21.97 -3.66
CA LYS A 205 10.75 -22.98 -2.59
C LYS A 205 9.34 -23.36 -2.18
N GLU A 206 9.14 -24.60 -1.81
CA GLU A 206 7.87 -25.06 -1.23
C GLU A 206 7.58 -24.35 0.10
N ALA A 207 6.31 -24.03 0.31
CA ALA A 207 5.84 -23.29 1.50
C ALA A 207 4.73 -24.03 2.27
N GLY A 208 4.52 -25.33 1.96
CA GLY A 208 3.41 -26.14 2.49
C GLY A 208 2.10 -25.91 1.75
N ASP A 209 1.13 -26.81 1.93
CA ASP A 209 -0.25 -26.74 1.37
C ASP A 209 -0.32 -26.52 -0.15
N GLY A 210 0.67 -27.02 -0.91
CA GLY A 210 0.73 -26.85 -2.36
C GLY A 210 1.12 -25.45 -2.85
N TYR A 211 1.61 -24.61 -1.94
CA TYR A 211 2.09 -23.26 -2.28
C TYR A 211 3.61 -23.22 -2.44
N TYR A 212 4.05 -22.27 -3.26
CA TYR A 212 5.46 -21.91 -3.44
C TYR A 212 5.71 -20.47 -3.02
N LYS A 213 6.96 -20.16 -2.65
CA LYS A 213 7.42 -18.80 -2.35
C LYS A 213 8.71 -18.50 -3.10
N LEU A 214 8.92 -17.22 -3.45
CA LEU A 214 10.20 -16.75 -3.98
C LEU A 214 11.30 -16.85 -2.91
N ARG A 215 12.51 -17.19 -3.34
CA ARG A 215 13.72 -17.03 -2.53
C ARG A 215 14.20 -15.58 -2.57
N LEU A 216 15.05 -15.18 -1.62
CA LEU A 216 15.47 -13.77 -1.45
C LEU A 216 16.18 -13.20 -2.69
N ILE A 217 17.20 -13.89 -3.19
CA ILE A 217 17.98 -13.43 -4.36
C ILE A 217 17.10 -13.33 -5.60
N PRO A 218 16.26 -14.32 -5.96
CA PRO A 218 15.26 -14.18 -7.01
C PRO A 218 14.28 -13.04 -6.81
N ALA A 219 13.83 -12.77 -5.58
CA ALA A 219 12.92 -11.66 -5.30
C ALA A 219 13.56 -10.29 -5.59
N ILE A 220 14.84 -10.12 -5.23
CA ILE A 220 15.62 -8.92 -5.54
C ILE A 220 15.84 -8.80 -7.06
N SER A 221 16.24 -9.89 -7.73
CA SER A 221 16.42 -9.91 -9.19
C SER A 221 15.12 -9.58 -9.93
N TYR A 222 13.99 -10.13 -9.47
CA TYR A 222 12.66 -9.83 -9.99
C TYR A 222 12.34 -8.34 -9.89
N LEU A 223 12.63 -7.70 -8.75
CA LEU A 223 12.39 -6.27 -8.56
C LEU A 223 13.09 -5.43 -9.64
N PHE A 224 14.37 -5.70 -9.90
CA PHE A 224 15.14 -4.94 -10.89
C PHE A 224 14.66 -5.21 -12.32
N LYS A 225 14.36 -6.48 -12.67
CA LYS A 225 13.80 -6.84 -13.97
C LYS A 225 12.44 -6.18 -14.20
N TYR A 226 11.56 -6.19 -13.18
CA TYR A 226 10.25 -5.56 -13.22
C TYR A 226 10.33 -4.04 -13.38
N ASP A 227 11.23 -3.37 -12.63
CA ASP A 227 11.41 -1.91 -12.75
C ASP A 227 11.91 -1.53 -14.15
N LYS A 228 12.88 -2.28 -14.71
CA LYS A 228 13.37 -2.09 -16.07
C LYS A 228 12.28 -2.32 -17.13
N GLY A 229 11.51 -3.40 -17.01
CA GLY A 229 10.39 -3.72 -17.89
C GLY A 229 9.28 -2.68 -17.81
N SER A 230 8.89 -2.27 -16.60
CA SER A 230 7.88 -1.24 -16.36
C SER A 230 8.27 0.12 -16.93
N ARG A 231 9.56 0.52 -16.85
CA ARG A 231 10.03 1.76 -17.47
C ARG A 231 9.96 1.71 -18.98
N LYS A 232 10.38 0.59 -19.60
CA LYS A 232 10.27 0.37 -21.05
C LYS A 232 8.81 0.43 -21.50
N GLN A 233 7.92 -0.23 -20.81
CA GLN A 233 6.48 -0.23 -21.09
C GLN A 233 5.88 1.19 -20.94
N LYS A 234 6.20 1.91 -19.87
CA LYS A 234 5.75 3.30 -19.68
C LYS A 234 6.27 4.24 -20.77
N ALA A 235 7.53 4.09 -21.19
CA ALA A 235 8.10 4.91 -22.27
C ALA A 235 7.39 4.64 -23.60
N LEU A 236 7.09 3.38 -23.91
CA LEU A 236 6.34 3.00 -25.10
C LEU A 236 4.90 3.50 -25.06
N LEU A 237 4.20 3.36 -23.91
CA LEU A 237 2.86 3.88 -23.72
C LEU A 237 2.80 5.41 -23.83
N LEU A 238 3.81 6.14 -23.32
CA LEU A 238 3.90 7.58 -23.48
C LEU A 238 4.13 7.97 -24.96
N LYS A 239 4.94 7.21 -25.68
CA LYS A 239 5.15 7.39 -27.13
C LYS A 239 3.86 7.15 -27.90
N LYS A 240 3.14 6.06 -27.61
CA LYS A 240 1.83 5.72 -28.20
C LYS A 240 0.76 6.78 -27.86
N ARG A 241 0.69 7.30 -26.62
CA ARG A 241 -0.23 8.39 -26.24
C ARG A 241 -0.03 9.67 -27.05
N LYS A 242 1.19 9.93 -27.51
CA LYS A 242 1.46 11.06 -28.42
C LYS A 242 1.02 10.79 -29.86
N LEU A 243 0.95 9.51 -30.26
CA LEU A 243 0.62 9.09 -31.62
C LEU A 243 -0.84 8.67 -31.79
N SER A 244 -1.50 8.19 -30.74
CA SER A 244 -2.91 7.80 -30.77
C SER A 244 -3.72 8.58 -29.74
N LYS A 245 -4.65 9.41 -30.22
CA LYS A 245 -5.77 9.92 -29.41
C LYS A 245 -6.78 8.82 -29.04
N ILE A 246 -6.49 7.54 -29.30
CA ILE A 246 -7.43 6.44 -29.26
C ILE A 246 -6.79 5.22 -28.59
N ALA A 247 -6.75 5.23 -27.28
CA ALA A 247 -7.14 4.05 -26.53
C ALA A 247 -8.26 4.57 -25.62
N GLU A 248 -9.46 4.63 -26.15
CA GLU A 248 -10.65 4.73 -25.34
C GLU A 248 -10.60 3.54 -24.38
N SER A 249 -10.17 3.82 -23.16
CA SER A 249 -10.38 2.91 -22.05
C SER A 249 -11.89 2.75 -21.96
N MET A 250 -12.42 1.65 -22.50
CA MET A 250 -13.83 1.30 -22.29
C MET A 250 -14.01 1.19 -20.77
N PRO A 251 -14.79 2.06 -20.13
CA PRO A 251 -15.02 1.96 -18.71
C PRO A 251 -15.81 0.67 -18.46
N VAL A 252 -15.15 -0.33 -17.91
CA VAL A 252 -15.81 -1.58 -17.54
C VAL A 252 -16.62 -1.31 -16.29
N ASP A 253 -17.94 -1.45 -16.37
CA ASP A 253 -18.84 -1.29 -15.23
C ASP A 253 -18.86 -2.57 -14.39
N VAL A 254 -17.81 -2.77 -13.59
CA VAL A 254 -17.69 -3.91 -12.68
C VAL A 254 -18.78 -3.81 -11.60
N PRO A 255 -19.55 -4.88 -11.32
CA PRO A 255 -20.54 -4.91 -10.25
C PRO A 255 -19.90 -4.59 -8.88
N ALA A 256 -20.60 -3.83 -8.05
CA ALA A 256 -20.11 -3.47 -6.70
C ALA A 256 -19.87 -4.69 -5.82
N GLU A 257 -20.63 -5.76 -6.03
CA GLU A 257 -20.51 -7.05 -5.36
C GLU A 257 -19.14 -7.70 -5.67
N VAL A 258 -18.69 -7.69 -6.92
CA VAL A 258 -17.40 -8.25 -7.33
C VAL A 258 -16.25 -7.44 -6.72
N GLU A 259 -16.36 -6.10 -6.71
CA GLU A 259 -15.35 -5.23 -6.08
C GLU A 259 -15.31 -5.43 -4.55
N SER A 260 -16.47 -5.59 -3.91
CA SER A 260 -16.55 -5.82 -2.45
C SER A 260 -15.98 -7.17 -2.04
N ASP A 261 -16.27 -8.23 -2.79
CA ASP A 261 -15.72 -9.57 -2.53
C ASP A 261 -14.19 -9.60 -2.69
N ALA A 262 -13.70 -8.92 -3.70
CA ALA A 262 -12.26 -8.77 -3.91
C ALA A 262 -11.60 -8.00 -2.75
N PHE A 263 -12.23 -6.93 -2.29
CA PHE A 263 -11.76 -6.15 -1.15
C PHE A 263 -11.69 -7.02 0.12
N LEU A 264 -12.74 -7.77 0.45
CA LEU A 264 -12.78 -8.65 1.63
C LEU A 264 -11.71 -9.75 1.54
N ARG A 265 -11.51 -10.35 0.37
CA ARG A 265 -10.45 -11.35 0.15
C ARG A 265 -9.07 -10.76 0.38
N ILE A 266 -8.77 -9.58 -0.15
CA ILE A 266 -7.47 -8.92 0.06
C ILE A 266 -7.26 -8.62 1.55
N GLN A 267 -8.28 -8.15 2.23
CA GLN A 267 -8.21 -7.89 3.67
C GLN A 267 -7.98 -9.18 4.45
N GLY A 268 -8.68 -10.27 4.12
CA GLY A 268 -8.48 -11.59 4.72
C GLY A 268 -7.05 -12.10 4.50
N ILE A 269 -6.52 -12.01 3.29
CA ILE A 269 -5.12 -12.38 2.97
C ILE A 269 -4.13 -11.49 3.73
N SER A 270 -4.38 -10.19 3.83
CA SER A 270 -3.52 -9.26 4.57
C SER A 270 -3.55 -9.52 6.07
N ALA A 271 -4.72 -9.86 6.62
CA ALA A 271 -4.88 -10.21 8.04
C ALA A 271 -4.20 -11.55 8.38
N SER A 272 -4.18 -12.51 7.45
CA SER A 272 -3.49 -13.80 7.65
C SER A 272 -1.96 -13.68 7.53
N LYS A 273 -1.46 -12.65 6.84
CA LYS A 273 -0.02 -12.37 6.66
C LYS A 273 0.52 -11.44 7.75
N LYS A 274 0.38 -11.83 9.02
CA LYS A 274 1.04 -11.10 10.11
C LYS A 274 2.56 -11.21 9.93
N ILE A 275 3.23 -10.05 9.92
CA ILE A 275 4.69 -10.02 10.01
C ILE A 275 5.05 -10.62 11.37
N GLY A 276 5.77 -11.74 11.35
CA GLY A 276 6.23 -12.39 12.58
C GLY A 276 7.13 -11.46 13.41
N TYR A 277 7.32 -11.79 14.68
CA TYR A 277 8.11 -10.96 15.61
C TYR A 277 9.51 -10.65 15.07
N ALA A 278 10.21 -11.64 14.51
CA ALA A 278 11.51 -11.45 13.87
C ALA A 278 11.47 -10.46 12.70
N GLY A 279 10.40 -10.48 11.89
CA GLY A 279 10.22 -9.51 10.81
C GLY A 279 10.01 -8.08 11.31
N LYS A 280 9.27 -7.90 12.41
CA LYS A 280 9.08 -6.59 13.05
C LYS A 280 10.40 -6.04 13.60
N ILE A 281 11.22 -6.88 14.23
CA ILE A 281 12.57 -6.51 14.70
C ILE A 281 13.47 -6.13 13.51
N ALA A 282 13.44 -6.90 12.44
CA ALA A 282 14.25 -6.59 11.25
C ALA A 282 13.86 -5.24 10.63
N VAL A 283 12.57 -4.96 10.50
CA VAL A 283 12.07 -3.67 10.01
C VAL A 283 12.51 -2.51 10.93
N PHE A 284 12.38 -2.68 12.25
CA PHE A 284 12.85 -1.73 13.24
C PHE A 284 14.36 -1.47 13.09
N ALA A 285 15.19 -2.52 13.08
CA ALA A 285 16.64 -2.39 13.00
C ALA A 285 17.08 -1.71 11.69
N VAL A 286 16.50 -2.12 10.55
CA VAL A 286 16.81 -1.50 9.24
C VAL A 286 16.39 -0.04 9.23
N SER A 287 15.21 0.32 9.73
CA SER A 287 14.75 1.70 9.77
C SER A 287 15.62 2.56 10.68
N LEU A 288 16.06 2.03 11.82
CA LEU A 288 16.99 2.70 12.74
C LEU A 288 18.37 2.94 12.09
N LEU A 289 18.93 1.93 11.41
CA LEU A 289 20.21 2.08 10.71
C LEU A 289 20.15 3.16 9.63
N ILE A 290 19.05 3.20 8.86
CA ILE A 290 18.86 4.23 7.83
C ILE A 290 18.68 5.61 8.48
N PHE A 291 17.98 5.70 9.61
CA PHE A 291 17.85 6.93 10.39
C PHE A 291 19.22 7.45 10.83
N VAL A 292 20.05 6.61 11.46
CA VAL A 292 21.40 6.97 11.88
C VAL A 292 22.25 7.45 10.70
N ALA A 293 22.23 6.73 9.59
CA ALA A 293 22.99 7.10 8.39
C ALA A 293 22.55 8.46 7.83
N ALA A 294 21.25 8.74 7.83
CA ALA A 294 20.72 10.01 7.35
C ALA A 294 21.11 11.20 8.24
N PHE A 295 21.02 11.03 9.57
CA PHE A 295 21.33 12.10 10.53
C PHE A 295 22.84 12.32 10.72
N LYS A 296 23.68 11.30 10.45
CA LYS A 296 25.14 11.42 10.52
C LYS A 296 25.72 12.47 9.57
N ILE A 297 24.98 12.82 8.53
CA ILE A 297 25.39 13.87 7.57
C ILE A 297 25.46 15.25 8.25
N SER A 298 24.66 15.48 9.30
CA SER A 298 24.48 16.82 9.90
C SER A 298 24.78 16.90 11.38
N PHE A 299 24.75 15.78 12.08
CA PHE A 299 24.87 15.75 13.54
C PHE A 299 26.04 14.86 13.98
N SER A 300 26.65 15.21 15.11
CA SER A 300 27.63 14.36 15.77
C SER A 300 26.95 13.07 16.26
N PHE A 301 27.74 12.03 16.49
CA PHE A 301 27.22 10.73 16.93
C PHE A 301 26.53 10.83 18.30
N ASP A 302 27.05 11.67 19.21
CA ASP A 302 26.49 11.89 20.55
C ASP A 302 25.08 12.48 20.47
N VAL A 303 24.88 13.51 19.62
CA VAL A 303 23.56 14.10 19.38
C VAL A 303 22.59 13.09 18.79
N ILE A 304 23.05 12.23 17.87
CA ILE A 304 22.22 11.17 17.29
C ILE A 304 21.79 10.15 18.36
N LEU A 305 22.70 9.76 19.27
CA LEU A 305 22.37 8.84 20.37
C LEU A 305 21.34 9.46 21.33
N ILE A 306 21.51 10.74 21.68
CA ILE A 306 20.53 11.48 22.49
C ILE A 306 19.17 11.49 21.77
N LEU A 307 19.14 11.85 20.50
CA LEU A 307 17.91 11.92 19.71
C LEU A 307 17.22 10.55 19.61
N ILE A 308 17.96 9.47 19.40
CA ILE A 308 17.42 8.11 19.40
C ILE A 308 16.81 7.77 20.76
N GLY A 309 17.50 8.06 21.85
CA GLY A 309 16.99 7.84 23.21
C GLY A 309 15.68 8.57 23.46
N VAL A 310 15.62 9.85 23.08
CA VAL A 310 14.41 10.69 23.19
C VAL A 310 13.25 10.12 22.36
N LEU A 311 13.51 9.75 21.10
CA LEU A 311 12.49 9.15 20.23
C LEU A 311 12.00 7.80 20.74
N ILE A 312 12.90 6.95 21.26
CA ILE A 312 12.52 5.66 21.85
C ILE A 312 11.59 5.87 23.03
N ILE A 313 11.89 6.80 23.95
CA ILE A 313 11.03 7.08 25.11
C ILE A 313 9.63 7.53 24.63
N HIS A 314 9.57 8.42 23.67
CA HIS A 314 8.32 8.90 23.09
C HIS A 314 7.51 7.75 22.46
N GLU A 315 8.12 6.97 21.57
CA GLU A 315 7.43 5.88 20.87
C GLU A 315 7.05 4.71 21.78
N LEU A 316 7.83 4.46 22.86
CA LEU A 316 7.46 3.48 23.88
C LEU A 316 6.17 3.86 24.60
N GLY A 317 5.92 5.15 24.83
CA GLY A 317 4.68 5.64 25.39
C GLY A 317 3.47 5.25 24.51
N HIS A 318 3.54 5.51 23.21
CA HIS A 318 2.52 5.07 22.25
C HIS A 318 2.38 3.55 22.21
N LEU A 319 3.49 2.83 22.13
CA LEU A 319 3.51 1.36 22.06
C LEU A 319 2.87 0.71 23.29
N ILE A 320 3.20 1.18 24.48
CA ILE A 320 2.65 0.66 25.73
C ILE A 320 1.14 0.90 25.77
N SER A 321 0.69 2.14 25.51
CA SER A 321 -0.73 2.47 25.52
C SER A 321 -1.53 1.72 24.44
N MET A 322 -0.99 1.58 23.23
CA MET A 322 -1.62 0.76 22.18
C MET A 322 -1.74 -0.71 22.60
N LYS A 323 -0.72 -1.28 23.25
CA LYS A 323 -0.79 -2.66 23.75
C LYS A 323 -1.82 -2.81 24.88
N LEU A 324 -1.88 -1.85 25.82
CA LEU A 324 -2.89 -1.84 26.89
C LEU A 324 -4.31 -1.82 26.33
N PHE A 325 -4.55 -1.05 25.27
CA PHE A 325 -5.85 -1.01 24.58
C PHE A 325 -6.04 -2.12 23.53
N LYS A 326 -5.14 -3.11 23.49
CA LYS A 326 -5.24 -4.30 22.61
C LYS A 326 -5.23 -3.99 21.11
N TYR A 327 -4.52 -2.92 20.70
CA TYR A 327 -4.29 -2.64 19.28
C TYR A 327 -3.57 -3.81 18.61
N LYS A 328 -3.95 -4.09 17.36
CA LYS A 328 -3.36 -5.17 16.56
C LYS A 328 -2.19 -4.63 15.74
N ASP A 329 -1.23 -5.52 15.47
CA ASP A 329 -0.09 -5.30 14.58
C ASP A 329 0.76 -4.06 14.92
N VAL A 330 0.88 -3.77 16.22
CA VAL A 330 1.69 -2.64 16.70
C VAL A 330 3.16 -2.86 16.35
N GLN A 331 3.79 -1.82 15.76
CA GLN A 331 5.21 -1.77 15.43
C GLN A 331 5.73 -0.34 15.47
N VAL A 332 7.03 -0.19 15.77
CA VAL A 332 7.75 1.09 15.76
C VAL A 332 8.63 1.17 14.52
N LEU A 333 8.64 2.32 13.86
CA LEU A 333 9.41 2.61 12.66
C LEU A 333 10.19 3.91 12.86
N PHE A 334 11.48 3.92 12.50
CA PHE A 334 12.23 5.15 12.39
C PHE A 334 12.15 5.70 10.95
N LEU A 335 11.75 6.96 10.85
CA LEU A 335 11.59 7.65 9.57
C LEU A 335 12.68 8.72 9.47
N PRO A 336 13.65 8.60 8.56
CA PRO A 336 14.68 9.62 8.37
C PRO A 336 14.05 10.98 8.13
N PHE A 337 14.63 12.00 8.73
CA PHE A 337 14.20 13.40 8.65
C PHE A 337 12.83 13.74 9.27
N ILE A 338 12.02 12.74 9.63
CA ILE A 338 10.69 12.94 10.22
C ILE A 338 10.68 12.60 11.71
N GLY A 339 11.48 11.60 12.12
CA GLY A 339 11.53 11.09 13.48
C GLY A 339 11.22 9.61 13.58
N ALA A 340 10.42 9.21 14.54
CA ALA A 340 9.92 7.85 14.67
C ALA A 340 8.39 7.86 14.63
N ALA A 341 7.77 6.69 14.43
CA ALA A 341 6.32 6.54 14.45
C ALA A 341 5.93 5.14 14.92
N THR A 342 5.02 5.08 15.88
CA THR A 342 4.37 3.85 16.30
C THR A 342 3.05 3.69 15.55
N VAL A 343 2.91 2.59 14.81
CA VAL A 343 1.71 2.27 14.04
C VAL A 343 1.04 1.03 14.60
N GLY A 344 -0.28 1.06 14.65
CA GLY A 344 -1.12 -0.05 15.08
C GLY A 344 -2.54 0.15 14.58
N SER A 345 -3.35 -0.88 14.57
CA SER A 345 -4.74 -0.81 14.12
C SER A 345 -5.70 -1.28 15.20
N ASP A 346 -6.71 -0.47 15.49
CA ASP A 346 -7.91 -0.87 16.20
C ASP A 346 -9.11 -0.06 15.71
N ARG A 347 -10.05 -0.75 15.03
CA ARG A 347 -11.27 -0.14 14.51
C ARG A 347 -12.28 0.19 15.63
N LYS A 348 -12.22 -0.53 16.75
CA LYS A 348 -13.13 -0.39 17.89
C LYS A 348 -12.64 0.60 18.94
N ALA A 349 -11.43 1.15 18.78
CA ALA A 349 -10.88 2.10 19.73
C ALA A 349 -11.77 3.35 19.83
N THR A 350 -12.17 3.67 21.06
CA THR A 350 -12.93 4.89 21.35
C THR A 350 -12.08 6.14 21.12
N VAL A 351 -12.71 7.29 20.95
CA VAL A 351 -11.97 8.57 20.83
C VAL A 351 -11.08 8.81 22.05
N LEU A 352 -11.58 8.51 23.26
CA LEU A 352 -10.80 8.68 24.48
C LEU A 352 -9.56 7.78 24.52
N GLN A 353 -9.68 6.51 24.12
CA GLN A 353 -8.52 5.62 23.99
C GLN A 353 -7.48 6.15 23.01
N ARG A 354 -7.92 6.66 21.85
CA ARG A 354 -7.01 7.26 20.87
C ARG A 354 -6.33 8.51 21.41
N VAL A 355 -7.05 9.36 22.16
CA VAL A 355 -6.47 10.54 22.83
C VAL A 355 -5.42 10.12 23.85
N VAL A 356 -5.70 9.12 24.68
CA VAL A 356 -4.71 8.59 25.63
C VAL A 356 -3.47 8.06 24.91
N VAL A 357 -3.64 7.35 23.79
CA VAL A 357 -2.50 6.87 22.99
C VAL A 357 -1.64 8.06 22.54
N TYR A 358 -2.24 9.13 21.99
CA TYR A 358 -1.49 10.32 21.57
C TYR A 358 -0.83 11.08 22.73
N LEU A 359 -1.46 11.13 23.90
CA LEU A 359 -0.87 11.77 25.09
C LEU A 359 0.28 10.96 25.69
N MET A 360 0.21 9.65 25.62
CA MET A 360 1.24 8.77 26.22
C MET A 360 2.57 8.79 25.45
N GLY A 361 2.63 9.30 24.23
CA GLY A 361 3.88 9.59 23.54
C GLY A 361 4.68 10.68 24.27
N PRO A 362 4.17 11.91 24.33
CA PRO A 362 4.90 13.03 24.94
C PRO A 362 4.99 12.98 26.47
N ALA A 363 4.00 12.43 27.17
CA ALA A 363 3.94 12.50 28.63
C ALA A 363 5.16 11.91 29.37
N PRO A 364 5.65 10.68 29.07
CA PRO A 364 6.85 10.14 29.71
C PRO A 364 8.08 11.01 29.46
N GLY A 365 8.24 11.51 28.24
CA GLY A 365 9.37 12.35 27.85
C GLY A 365 9.36 13.70 28.59
N ILE A 366 8.19 14.31 28.80
CA ILE A 366 8.05 15.55 29.58
C ILE A 366 8.41 15.30 31.03
N ILE A 367 7.95 14.22 31.65
CA ILE A 367 8.26 13.87 33.06
C ILE A 367 9.76 13.63 33.20
N ILE A 368 10.34 12.74 32.41
CA ILE A 368 11.77 12.39 32.50
C ILE A 368 12.62 13.61 32.19
N GLY A 369 12.28 14.40 31.18
CA GLY A 369 13.00 15.61 30.81
C GLY A 369 13.01 16.63 31.95
N THR A 370 11.86 16.82 32.62
CA THR A 370 11.77 17.71 33.81
C THR A 370 12.64 17.19 34.93
N CYS A 371 12.61 15.89 35.24
CA CYS A 371 13.47 15.28 36.25
C CYS A 371 14.96 15.46 35.92
N CYS A 372 15.37 15.25 34.67
CA CYS A 372 16.75 15.48 34.23
C CYS A 372 17.19 16.93 34.44
N MET A 373 16.32 17.90 34.12
CA MET A 373 16.62 19.32 34.34
C MET A 373 16.76 19.67 35.82
N ILE A 374 15.93 19.10 36.70
CA ILE A 374 16.03 19.29 38.13
C ILE A 374 17.34 18.67 38.67
N LEU A 375 17.66 17.44 38.27
CA LEU A 375 18.92 16.79 38.65
C LEU A 375 20.14 17.56 38.14
N TYR A 376 20.05 18.20 36.99
CA TYR A 376 21.10 19.06 36.45
C TYR A 376 21.41 20.24 37.40
N THR A 377 20.42 20.83 38.07
CA THR A 377 20.67 21.96 38.98
C THR A 377 21.56 21.61 40.17
N THR A 378 21.62 20.34 40.55
CA THR A 378 22.44 19.83 41.66
C THR A 378 23.74 19.19 41.19
N THR A 379 23.71 18.46 40.09
CA THR A 379 24.85 17.67 39.60
C THR A 379 25.75 18.40 38.60
N HIS A 380 25.23 19.43 37.96
CA HIS A 380 25.85 20.15 36.86
C HIS A 380 26.33 19.24 35.70
N ASN A 381 25.71 18.04 35.60
CA ASN A 381 26.07 17.08 34.57
C ASN A 381 25.49 17.51 33.21
N LYS A 382 26.36 17.86 32.27
CA LYS A 382 26.02 18.36 30.93
C LYS A 382 25.12 17.39 30.16
N LEU A 383 25.34 16.07 30.28
CA LEU A 383 24.53 15.06 29.59
C LEU A 383 23.07 15.09 30.05
N LEU A 384 22.82 15.28 31.38
CA LEU A 384 21.47 15.42 31.92
C LEU A 384 20.76 16.66 31.35
N SER A 385 21.49 17.78 31.23
CA SER A 385 20.95 19.01 30.66
C SER A 385 20.58 18.82 29.18
N GLU A 386 21.50 18.29 28.37
CA GLU A 386 21.27 18.07 26.94
C GLU A 386 20.12 17.09 26.71
N PHE A 387 20.15 15.93 27.36
CA PHE A 387 19.10 14.92 27.23
C PHE A 387 17.75 15.42 27.72
N GLY A 388 17.70 16.09 28.88
CA GLY A 388 16.48 16.67 29.43
C GLY A 388 15.89 17.75 28.53
N LEU A 389 16.72 18.63 27.97
CA LEU A 389 16.30 19.68 27.07
C LEU A 389 15.72 19.10 25.76
N PHE A 390 16.40 18.11 25.16
CA PHE A 390 15.89 17.44 23.96
C PHE A 390 14.56 16.72 24.22
N LEU A 391 14.43 16.04 25.38
CA LEU A 391 13.17 15.43 25.81
C LEU A 391 12.04 16.46 25.89
N LEU A 392 12.26 17.59 26.55
CA LEU A 392 11.25 18.64 26.69
C LEU A 392 10.90 19.24 25.34
N ILE A 393 11.88 19.69 24.56
CA ILE A 393 11.64 20.35 23.27
C ILE A 393 10.87 19.43 22.32
N LEU A 394 11.33 18.19 22.13
CA LEU A 394 10.71 17.27 21.17
C LEU A 394 9.27 16.92 21.57
N ASN A 395 9.04 16.66 22.87
CA ASN A 395 7.72 16.29 23.33
C ASN A 395 6.74 17.47 23.38
N TYR A 396 7.18 18.69 23.68
CA TYR A 396 6.35 19.88 23.57
C TYR A 396 6.05 20.25 22.12
N LEU A 397 6.99 20.07 21.20
CA LEU A 397 6.71 20.22 19.77
C LEU A 397 5.61 19.25 19.32
N ASN A 398 5.65 17.98 19.79
CA ASN A 398 4.60 17.02 19.47
C ASN A 398 3.25 17.36 20.11
N MET A 399 3.21 18.14 21.17
CA MET A 399 1.97 18.64 21.78
C MET A 399 1.35 19.83 21.04
N LEU A 400 2.04 20.43 20.05
CA LEU A 400 1.44 21.54 19.30
C LEU A 400 0.17 21.10 18.56
N PRO A 401 -0.87 21.96 18.49
CA PRO A 401 -2.12 21.67 17.80
C PRO A 401 -1.97 21.79 16.27
N ILE A 402 -1.06 21.07 15.70
CA ILE A 402 -0.68 21.08 14.28
C ILE A 402 -0.60 19.66 13.77
N VAL A 403 -1.40 19.29 12.75
CA VAL A 403 -1.27 17.97 12.10
C VAL A 403 0.02 17.95 11.24
N PRO A 404 0.86 16.91 11.34
CA PRO A 404 0.57 15.56 11.83
C PRO A 404 0.98 15.25 13.28
N LEU A 405 1.38 16.23 14.07
CA LEU A 405 1.84 16.07 15.46
C LEU A 405 0.74 15.50 16.38
N ASP A 406 1.12 14.91 17.52
CA ASP A 406 0.16 14.26 18.44
C ASP A 406 -0.89 15.24 18.97
N GLY A 407 -0.50 16.44 19.36
CA GLY A 407 -1.44 17.48 19.75
C GLY A 407 -2.43 17.81 18.66
N GLY A 408 -1.96 17.94 17.42
CA GLY A 408 -2.83 18.16 16.25
C GLY A 408 -3.83 17.04 16.04
N ARG A 409 -3.43 15.78 16.24
CA ARG A 409 -4.32 14.61 16.16
C ARG A 409 -5.38 14.61 17.26
N ILE A 410 -5.01 15.03 18.47
CA ILE A 410 -5.98 15.18 19.58
C ILE A 410 -7.04 16.22 19.21
N PHE A 411 -6.64 17.39 18.73
CA PHE A 411 -7.57 18.46 18.32
C PHE A 411 -8.45 18.03 17.12
N GLU A 412 -7.85 17.35 16.12
CA GLU A 412 -8.59 16.78 14.99
C GLU A 412 -9.69 15.82 15.44
N LEU A 413 -9.40 14.92 16.41
CA LEU A 413 -10.35 13.93 16.90
C LEU A 413 -11.42 14.50 17.83
N THR A 414 -11.08 15.51 18.63
CA THR A 414 -11.97 16.05 19.67
C THR A 414 -12.79 17.24 19.23
N LEU A 415 -12.15 18.32 18.79
CA LEU A 415 -12.83 19.56 18.43
C LEU A 415 -13.39 19.55 17.02
N PHE A 416 -12.61 19.03 16.06
CA PHE A 416 -12.94 19.19 14.64
C PHE A 416 -13.62 17.97 14.01
N SER A 417 -13.76 16.86 14.74
CA SER A 417 -14.32 15.62 14.18
C SER A 417 -15.84 15.68 13.90
N ARG A 418 -16.57 16.59 14.55
CA ARG A 418 -18.03 16.73 14.41
C ARG A 418 -18.45 17.36 13.09
N VAL A 419 -17.67 18.33 12.61
CA VAL A 419 -17.98 19.10 11.41
C VAL A 419 -16.83 18.91 10.41
N HIS A 420 -17.10 18.20 9.33
CA HIS A 420 -16.07 17.87 8.32
C HIS A 420 -15.43 19.11 7.68
N PHE A 421 -16.17 20.23 7.58
CA PHE A 421 -15.62 21.50 7.10
C PHE A 421 -14.54 22.04 8.06
N LEU A 422 -14.83 22.08 9.37
CA LEU A 422 -13.85 22.52 10.38
C LEU A 422 -12.63 21.61 10.41
N LYS A 423 -12.82 20.30 10.27
CA LYS A 423 -11.71 19.36 10.17
C LYS A 423 -10.84 19.63 8.95
N SER A 424 -11.44 19.92 7.81
CA SER A 424 -10.71 20.25 6.58
C SER A 424 -9.98 21.58 6.69
N LEU A 425 -10.64 22.60 7.27
CA LEU A 425 -10.03 23.91 7.52
C LEU A 425 -8.83 23.79 8.47
N PHE A 426 -8.97 23.05 9.56
CA PHE A 426 -7.88 22.79 10.51
C PHE A 426 -6.67 22.13 9.84
N LEU A 427 -6.91 21.17 8.95
CA LEU A 427 -5.84 20.53 8.19
C LEU A 427 -5.11 21.51 7.26
N ILE A 428 -5.87 22.36 6.55
CA ILE A 428 -5.29 23.38 5.66
C ILE A 428 -4.46 24.38 6.47
N LEU A 429 -4.99 24.86 7.61
CA LEU A 429 -4.27 25.77 8.49
C LEU A 429 -3.01 25.13 9.08
N SER A 430 -3.06 23.86 9.48
CA SER A 430 -1.88 23.13 9.97
C SER A 430 -0.77 23.07 8.91
N VAL A 431 -1.12 22.76 7.67
CA VAL A 431 -0.15 22.72 6.56
C VAL A 431 0.41 24.10 6.25
N ALA A 432 -0.43 25.14 6.29
CA ALA A 432 0.01 26.53 6.08
C ALA A 432 1.00 26.96 7.18
N VAL A 433 0.68 26.68 8.45
CA VAL A 433 1.59 26.98 9.58
C VAL A 433 2.92 26.27 9.43
N LEU A 434 2.93 24.99 9.08
CA LEU A 434 4.18 24.23 8.82
C LEU A 434 4.98 24.82 7.66
N GLY A 435 4.31 25.23 6.57
CA GLY A 435 4.95 25.87 5.42
C GLY A 435 5.58 27.22 5.78
N ILE A 436 4.83 28.07 6.49
CA ILE A 436 5.32 29.38 6.97
C ILE A 436 6.49 29.19 7.95
N ALA A 437 6.38 28.25 8.90
CA ALA A 437 7.47 27.92 9.81
C ALA A 437 8.72 27.45 9.05
N GLY A 438 8.56 26.57 8.06
CA GLY A 438 9.65 26.09 7.23
C GLY A 438 10.36 27.22 6.48
N ILE A 439 9.62 28.16 5.91
CA ILE A 439 10.17 29.34 5.23
C ILE A 439 10.87 30.26 6.23
N SER A 440 10.22 30.59 7.35
CA SER A 440 10.75 31.52 8.37
C SER A 440 12.01 30.99 9.04
N LEU A 441 12.03 29.68 9.37
CA LEU A 441 13.18 29.00 9.96
C LEU A 441 14.23 28.60 8.91
N ARG A 442 13.94 28.78 7.63
CA ARG A 442 14.77 28.33 6.51
C ARG A 442 15.07 26.82 6.59
N ASP A 443 14.09 26.06 7.07
CA ASP A 443 14.20 24.60 7.24
C ASP A 443 13.58 23.88 6.02
N PRO A 444 14.41 23.28 5.16
CA PRO A 444 13.93 22.60 3.96
C PRO A 444 13.11 21.35 4.26
N ILE A 445 13.32 20.71 5.42
CA ILE A 445 12.59 19.50 5.79
C ILE A 445 11.14 19.86 6.10
N LEU A 446 10.89 20.91 6.87
CA LEU A 446 9.55 21.42 7.13
C LEU A 446 8.84 21.86 5.84
N ILE A 447 9.55 22.50 4.91
CA ILE A 447 9.00 22.88 3.61
C ILE A 447 8.57 21.63 2.82
N VAL A 448 9.44 20.62 2.71
CA VAL A 448 9.15 19.37 2.00
C VAL A 448 7.97 18.64 2.62
N ILE A 449 7.92 18.54 3.95
CA ILE A 449 6.80 17.92 4.68
C ILE A 449 5.50 18.69 4.39
N SER A 450 5.52 20.02 4.46
CA SER A 450 4.36 20.87 4.17
C SER A 450 3.84 20.65 2.74
N VAL A 451 4.73 20.64 1.74
CA VAL A 451 4.36 20.37 0.33
C VAL A 451 3.77 18.97 0.20
N PHE A 452 4.36 17.96 0.83
CA PHE A 452 3.85 16.58 0.77
C PHE A 452 2.46 16.46 1.39
N LEU A 453 2.23 17.10 2.55
CA LEU A 453 0.93 17.16 3.20
C LEU A 453 -0.09 17.93 2.35
N PHE A 454 0.33 19.04 1.74
CA PHE A 454 -0.52 19.84 0.84
C PHE A 454 -1.03 19.00 -0.34
N LEU A 455 -0.16 18.21 -0.99
CA LEU A 455 -0.56 17.30 -2.07
C LEU A 455 -1.56 16.24 -1.62
N GLY A 456 -1.55 15.86 -0.33
CA GLY A 456 -2.48 14.93 0.29
C GLY A 456 -3.84 15.53 0.68
N ILE A 457 -3.95 16.85 0.83
CA ILE A 457 -5.15 17.53 1.36
C ILE A 457 -6.42 17.18 0.58
N HIS A 458 -6.36 17.26 -0.75
CA HIS A 458 -7.53 16.98 -1.60
C HIS A 458 -8.09 15.56 -1.35
N SER A 459 -7.20 14.57 -1.26
CA SER A 459 -7.60 13.19 -0.97
C SER A 459 -8.22 13.04 0.42
N GLN A 460 -7.67 13.72 1.44
CA GLN A 460 -8.20 13.68 2.81
C GLN A 460 -9.57 14.37 2.92
N ILE A 461 -9.75 15.50 2.27
CA ILE A 461 -11.06 16.20 2.23
C ILE A 461 -12.11 15.29 1.58
N GLN A 462 -11.78 14.67 0.46
CA GLN A 462 -12.68 13.74 -0.20
C GLN A 462 -13.03 12.56 0.72
N GLN A 463 -12.05 11.93 1.35
CA GLN A 463 -12.26 10.80 2.27
C GLN A 463 -13.14 11.20 3.47
N ASN A 464 -12.92 12.38 4.06
CA ASN A 464 -13.74 12.89 5.16
C ASN A 464 -15.20 13.13 4.75
N ARG A 465 -15.42 13.67 3.54
CA ARG A 465 -16.75 13.86 2.96
C ARG A 465 -17.47 12.53 2.76
N GLU A 466 -16.78 11.53 2.19
CA GLU A 466 -17.34 10.20 1.97
C GLU A 466 -17.65 9.49 3.31
N LEU A 467 -16.79 9.63 4.31
CA LEU A 467 -17.02 9.07 5.64
C LEU A 467 -18.29 9.68 6.29
N SER A 468 -18.48 10.98 6.16
CA SER A 468 -19.67 11.65 6.69
C SER A 468 -20.95 11.19 5.98
N ALA A 469 -20.88 10.94 4.67
CA ALA A 469 -21.98 10.39 3.88
C ALA A 469 -22.30 8.94 4.29
N LEU A 470 -21.27 8.10 4.47
CA LEU A 470 -21.41 6.73 4.92
C LEU A 470 -22.08 6.65 6.30
N ARG A 471 -21.61 7.45 7.27
CA ARG A 471 -22.20 7.48 8.63
C ARG A 471 -23.66 7.88 8.63
N ARG A 472 -24.03 8.87 7.80
CA ARG A 472 -25.45 9.27 7.63
C ARG A 472 -26.29 8.12 7.08
N LYS A 473 -25.75 7.39 6.09
CA LYS A 473 -26.42 6.24 5.48
C LYS A 473 -26.58 5.08 6.47
N ILE A 474 -25.52 4.75 7.21
CA ILE A 474 -25.54 3.73 8.26
C ILE A 474 -26.65 4.01 9.28
N LYS A 475 -26.75 5.28 9.74
CA LYS A 475 -27.75 5.69 10.72
C LYS A 475 -29.17 5.71 10.14
N ALA A 476 -29.35 6.16 8.89
CA ALA A 476 -30.67 6.26 8.26
C ALA A 476 -31.25 4.87 7.91
N GLU A 477 -30.43 3.93 7.47
CA GLU A 477 -30.83 2.60 7.05
C GLU A 477 -30.62 1.54 8.15
N ASN A 478 -30.18 1.95 9.34
CA ASN A 478 -29.86 1.07 10.49
C ASN A 478 -28.96 -0.12 10.11
N ILE A 479 -27.91 0.16 9.33
CA ILE A 479 -27.01 -0.85 8.77
C ILE A 479 -26.18 -1.49 9.89
N GLU A 480 -26.17 -2.83 9.93
CA GLU A 480 -25.35 -3.57 10.88
C GLU A 480 -23.84 -3.32 10.62
N LEU A 481 -23.09 -3.05 11.70
CA LEU A 481 -21.64 -2.74 11.63
C LEU A 481 -20.79 -4.03 11.47
N LYS A 482 -21.19 -4.93 10.57
CA LYS A 482 -20.38 -6.08 10.13
C LYS A 482 -19.72 -5.81 8.79
N ASP A 483 -18.49 -6.28 8.62
CA ASP A 483 -17.72 -6.05 7.38
C ASP A 483 -18.46 -6.55 6.13
N GLU A 484 -19.15 -7.70 6.25
CA GLU A 484 -19.93 -8.32 5.17
C GLU A 484 -21.11 -7.44 4.69
N VAL A 485 -21.61 -6.52 5.52
CA VAL A 485 -22.73 -5.62 5.21
C VAL A 485 -22.22 -4.23 4.82
N ILE A 486 -21.23 -3.72 5.57
CA ILE A 486 -20.70 -2.37 5.35
C ILE A 486 -19.91 -2.28 4.03
N VAL A 487 -19.08 -3.28 3.71
CA VAL A 487 -18.21 -3.23 2.53
C VAL A 487 -19.01 -3.15 1.23
N PRO A 488 -20.01 -4.00 0.97
CA PRO A 488 -20.89 -3.84 -0.20
C PRO A 488 -21.57 -2.47 -0.24
N THR A 489 -22.01 -1.94 0.91
CA THR A 489 -22.61 -0.60 1.01
C THR A 489 -21.63 0.50 0.59
N ILE A 490 -20.37 0.40 1.02
CA ILE A 490 -19.31 1.34 0.61
C ILE A 490 -19.11 1.29 -0.90
N PHE A 491 -18.96 0.10 -1.51
CA PHE A 491 -18.74 -0.01 -2.95
C PHE A 491 -19.94 0.44 -3.76
N LYS A 492 -21.19 0.15 -3.33
CA LYS A 492 -22.42 0.71 -3.94
C LYS A 492 -22.44 2.24 -3.87
N MET A 493 -22.05 2.82 -2.75
CA MET A 493 -21.97 4.28 -2.60
C MET A 493 -20.88 4.89 -3.50
N LEU A 494 -19.73 4.23 -3.62
CA LEU A 494 -18.64 4.70 -4.51
C LEU A 494 -19.00 4.56 -6.00
N LYS A 495 -19.83 3.59 -6.37
CA LYS A 495 -20.28 3.37 -7.76
C LYS A 495 -21.22 4.49 -8.25
N GLY A 496 -22.05 5.08 -7.38
CA GLY A 496 -23.07 6.08 -7.74
C GLY A 496 -22.55 7.50 -8.05
N LYS A 497 -21.23 7.78 -7.98
CA LYS A 497 -20.64 9.12 -8.10
C LYS A 497 -19.69 9.25 -9.29
N PRO A 498 -19.17 10.48 -9.62
CA PRO A 498 -18.11 10.69 -10.63
C PRO A 498 -16.85 9.84 -10.36
N VAL A 499 -16.78 9.19 -9.19
CA VAL A 499 -15.81 8.16 -8.79
C VAL A 499 -15.89 6.89 -9.68
N LYS A 500 -16.87 6.76 -10.57
CA LYS A 500 -16.97 5.66 -11.56
C LYS A 500 -15.68 5.41 -12.34
N SER A 501 -14.91 6.46 -12.62
CA SER A 501 -13.65 6.40 -13.35
C SER A 501 -12.44 6.06 -12.50
N LEU A 502 -12.58 5.84 -11.18
CA LEU A 502 -11.46 5.49 -10.32
C LEU A 502 -11.09 4.01 -10.47
N SER A 503 -9.77 3.76 -10.57
CA SER A 503 -9.24 2.40 -10.53
C SER A 503 -9.64 1.70 -9.22
N PHE A 504 -9.78 0.37 -9.26
CA PHE A 504 -10.07 -0.44 -8.08
C PHE A 504 -9.10 -0.15 -6.92
N GLU A 505 -7.81 0.09 -7.21
CA GLU A 505 -6.81 0.44 -6.21
C GLU A 505 -7.14 1.75 -5.45
N LYS A 506 -7.64 2.76 -6.17
CA LYS A 506 -8.09 4.02 -5.54
C LYS A 506 -9.37 3.80 -4.73
N LYS A 507 -10.34 3.06 -5.27
CA LYS A 507 -11.55 2.65 -4.54
C LYS A 507 -11.19 1.84 -3.30
N PHE A 508 -10.24 0.92 -3.40
CA PHE A 508 -9.75 0.11 -2.28
C PHE A 508 -9.19 0.98 -1.14
N ARG A 509 -8.36 1.98 -1.46
CA ARG A 509 -7.81 2.90 -0.44
C ARG A 509 -8.90 3.71 0.25
N ILE A 510 -9.87 4.22 -0.51
CA ILE A 510 -11.01 4.95 0.04
C ILE A 510 -11.86 4.00 0.91
N ALA A 511 -12.21 2.82 0.40
CA ALA A 511 -13.01 1.83 1.10
C ALA A 511 -12.35 1.39 2.41
N LYS A 512 -11.03 1.18 2.41
CA LYS A 512 -10.28 0.85 3.62
C LYS A 512 -10.36 1.98 4.65
N TYR A 513 -10.13 3.24 4.24
CA TYR A 513 -10.27 4.38 5.14
C TYR A 513 -11.68 4.49 5.72
N LEU A 514 -12.70 4.33 4.87
CA LEU A 514 -14.10 4.38 5.30
C LEU A 514 -14.42 3.27 6.30
N LEU A 515 -13.99 2.05 6.01
CA LEU A 515 -14.22 0.89 6.88
C LEU A 515 -13.51 1.05 8.23
N ASP A 516 -12.24 1.49 8.23
CA ASP A 516 -11.44 1.66 9.44
C ASP A 516 -11.97 2.79 10.35
N ASN A 517 -12.72 3.75 9.80
CA ASN A 517 -13.29 4.88 10.53
C ASN A 517 -14.83 4.85 10.65
N SER A 518 -15.51 3.86 10.08
CA SER A 518 -16.98 3.75 10.11
C SER A 518 -17.54 3.59 11.52
N MET A 519 -16.83 2.85 12.38
CA MET A 519 -17.25 2.54 13.75
C MET A 519 -16.93 3.67 14.76
N THR A 520 -16.08 4.65 14.38
CA THR A 520 -15.69 5.71 15.30
C THR A 520 -16.70 6.85 15.23
N GLU A 521 -17.53 6.99 16.22
CA GLU A 521 -18.46 8.15 16.33
C GLU A 521 -17.71 9.41 16.79
N PRO A 522 -18.20 10.60 16.41
CA PRO A 522 -17.71 11.85 16.98
C PRO A 522 -17.89 11.84 18.51
N PRO A 523 -16.92 12.37 19.28
CA PRO A 523 -16.99 12.31 20.74
C PRO A 523 -18.18 13.11 21.30
N SER A 524 -18.71 12.68 22.45
CA SER A 524 -19.67 13.49 23.22
C SER A 524 -18.99 14.79 23.73
N ILE A 525 -19.79 15.76 24.18
CA ILE A 525 -19.24 16.99 24.76
C ILE A 525 -18.38 16.67 25.98
N SER A 526 -18.85 15.77 26.84
CA SER A 526 -18.10 15.32 28.01
C SER A 526 -16.78 14.66 27.66
N THR A 527 -16.77 13.79 26.65
CA THR A 527 -15.53 13.17 26.14
C THR A 527 -14.57 14.22 25.57
N THR A 528 -15.07 15.24 24.87
CA THR A 528 -14.27 16.33 24.35
C THR A 528 -13.62 17.13 25.47
N LEU A 529 -14.41 17.53 26.47
CA LEU A 529 -13.91 18.29 27.65
C LEU A 529 -12.90 17.48 28.44
N LEU A 530 -13.17 16.20 28.69
CA LEU A 530 -12.22 15.32 29.38
C LEU A 530 -10.91 15.18 28.60
N SER A 531 -10.99 15.02 27.28
CA SER A 531 -9.81 14.91 26.42
C SER A 531 -8.95 16.17 26.45
N LEU A 532 -9.57 17.35 26.40
CA LEU A 532 -8.88 18.64 26.51
C LEU A 532 -8.30 18.84 27.91
N PHE A 533 -9.03 18.46 28.96
CA PHE A 533 -8.51 18.50 30.32
C PHE A 533 -7.24 17.63 30.44
N MET A 534 -7.27 16.38 29.95
CA MET A 534 -6.08 15.51 29.94
C MET A 534 -4.93 16.11 29.14
N TYR A 535 -5.23 16.74 28.00
CA TYR A 535 -4.21 17.43 27.18
C TYR A 535 -3.52 18.54 27.99
N PHE A 536 -4.28 19.41 28.67
CA PHE A 536 -3.70 20.48 29.47
C PHE A 536 -2.98 19.95 30.72
N VAL A 537 -3.44 18.85 31.34
CA VAL A 537 -2.73 18.20 32.43
C VAL A 537 -1.34 17.74 31.98
N VAL A 538 -1.25 17.07 30.82
CA VAL A 538 0.05 16.65 30.25
C VAL A 538 0.92 17.87 29.92
N TRP A 539 0.33 18.92 29.40
CA TRP A 539 1.04 20.16 29.07
C TRP A 539 1.64 20.85 30.31
N LEU A 540 0.94 20.75 31.45
CA LEU A 540 1.36 21.32 32.74
C LEU A 540 2.19 20.36 33.61
N LEU A 541 2.51 19.14 33.15
CA LEU A 541 3.26 18.16 33.91
C LEU A 541 4.54 18.69 34.57
N PRO A 542 5.40 19.53 33.94
CA PRO A 542 6.58 20.07 34.59
C PRO A 542 6.24 20.89 35.84
N VAL A 543 5.16 21.66 35.79
CA VAL A 543 4.72 22.47 36.94
C VAL A 543 4.34 21.57 38.10
N PHE A 544 3.58 20.51 37.84
CA PHE A 544 3.20 19.54 38.85
C PHE A 544 4.41 18.81 39.45
N VAL A 545 5.36 18.38 38.58
CA VAL A 545 6.60 17.72 39.04
C VAL A 545 7.43 18.66 39.94
N ILE A 546 7.61 19.91 39.52
CA ILE A 546 8.35 20.91 40.30
C ILE A 546 7.66 21.16 41.64
N LEU A 547 6.34 21.36 41.64
CA LEU A 547 5.57 21.58 42.88
C LEU A 547 5.64 20.39 43.83
N THR A 548 5.53 19.17 43.31
CA THR A 548 5.63 17.96 44.16
C THR A 548 7.00 17.82 44.81
N ILE A 549 8.08 18.08 44.07
CA ILE A 549 9.45 18.04 44.61
C ILE A 549 9.64 19.17 45.63
N PHE A 550 9.17 20.37 45.35
CA PHE A 550 9.24 21.51 46.28
C PHE A 550 8.49 21.20 47.57
N MET A 551 7.24 20.73 47.49
CA MET A 551 6.46 20.34 48.67
C MET A 551 7.13 19.22 49.48
N ALA A 552 7.66 18.20 48.79
CA ALA A 552 8.40 17.12 49.44
C ALA A 552 9.64 17.63 50.18
N SER A 553 10.40 18.56 49.60
CA SER A 553 11.57 19.18 50.23
C SER A 553 11.19 20.03 51.44
N LEU A 554 10.07 20.72 51.38
CA LEU A 554 9.56 21.54 52.48
C LEU A 554 9.09 20.67 53.65
N ILE A 555 8.36 19.60 53.40
CA ILE A 555 7.94 18.61 54.40
C ILE A 555 9.17 17.95 55.05
N TRP A 556 10.15 17.53 54.24
CA TRP A 556 11.39 16.93 54.72
C TRP A 556 12.17 17.89 55.62
N GLY A 557 12.25 19.17 55.22
CA GLY A 557 12.89 20.22 56.03
C GLY A 557 12.18 20.51 57.37
N LEU A 558 10.84 20.32 57.42
CA LEU A 558 10.06 20.43 58.66
C LEU A 558 10.29 19.22 59.58
N ILE A 559 10.34 18.00 59.01
CA ILE A 559 10.61 16.76 59.77
C ILE A 559 12.01 16.77 60.39
N LEU A 560 13.00 17.30 59.67
CA LEU A 560 14.38 17.38 60.19
C LEU A 560 14.57 18.46 61.29
N LYS A 561 13.60 19.39 61.41
CA LYS A 561 13.61 20.43 62.47
C LYS A 561 12.76 20.09 63.67
N SER A 562 11.93 19.04 63.62
CA SER A 562 11.21 18.45 64.74
C SER A 562 12.03 17.34 65.40
#